data_e7a4a23d34d85f020f4686ddd52fa330
#
_entry.id   e7a4a23d34d85f020f4686ddd52fa330
#
_cell.length_a   1.000
_cell.length_b   1.000
_cell.length_c   1.000
_cell.angle_alpha   90.00
_cell.angle_beta   90.00
_cell.angle_gamma   90.00
#
_symmetry.space_group_name_H-M   'P 1'
#
loop_
_entity.id
_entity.type
_entity.pdbx_description
1 polymer ?
#
loop_
_entity_poly.entity_id
_entity_poly.type
_entity_poly.pdbx_seq_one_letter_code
_entity_poly.pdbx_strand_id
1 'polypeptide(L)'
;MEKKLTSKQVTIIVLVPIGVLAFSALLYHWFGNVALIVPPVLIGIFLAYLLVESRHYQLGLFVRSLEESRAQYLQIESILGLTWAIDPLIPLPSTRGWAASPDLLRAVYGHVLEEQPQLVVEASSGTSTIVIAYALKRLGNGNVIALEHEAEYAERTRQNI
;
A
#
# COMPACT_ATOMS: atom_id res chain seq x y z
N MET A 1 0.69 -11.37 3.28
CA MET A 1 1.79 -11.75 4.21
C MET A 1 1.17 -12.20 5.51
N GLU A 2 1.07 -13.50 5.76
CA GLU A 2 0.57 -14.05 7.03
C GLU A 2 1.53 -13.68 8.15
N LYS A 3 1.07 -12.84 9.07
CA LYS A 3 1.85 -12.49 10.25
C LYS A 3 1.79 -13.67 11.22
N LYS A 4 2.79 -14.54 11.17
CA LYS A 4 2.95 -15.62 12.16
C LYS A 4 2.96 -15.01 13.56
N LEU A 5 2.21 -15.64 14.49
CA LEU A 5 2.25 -15.28 15.91
C LEU A 5 3.71 -15.21 16.39
N THR A 6 4.06 -14.13 17.03
CA THR A 6 5.41 -14.01 17.62
C THR A 6 5.57 -15.06 18.73
N SER A 7 6.77 -15.59 18.90
CA SER A 7 7.09 -16.56 19.96
C SER A 7 6.57 -16.10 21.33
N LYS A 8 6.67 -14.81 21.64
CA LYS A 8 6.12 -14.21 22.89
C LYS A 8 4.60 -14.37 23.01
N GLN A 9 3.85 -14.17 21.92
CA GLN A 9 2.39 -14.31 21.92
C GLN A 9 1.97 -15.76 22.11
N VAL A 10 2.65 -16.70 21.46
CA VAL A 10 2.41 -18.14 21.64
C VAL A 10 2.69 -18.53 23.10
N THR A 11 3.79 -18.05 23.66
CA THR A 11 4.16 -18.31 25.06
C THR A 11 3.08 -17.81 26.05
N ILE A 12 2.56 -16.60 25.85
CA ILE A 12 1.50 -16.04 26.69
C ILE A 12 0.21 -16.86 26.60
N ILE A 13 -0.22 -17.21 25.38
CA ILE A 13 -1.44 -17.98 25.14
C ILE A 13 -1.40 -19.36 25.83
N VAL A 14 -0.22 -19.97 25.88
CA VAL A 14 -0.04 -21.30 26.49
C VAL A 14 0.20 -21.20 28.00
N LEU A 15 1.07 -20.29 28.46
CA LEU A 15 1.47 -20.25 29.86
C LEU A 15 0.42 -19.66 30.78
N VAL A 16 -0.41 -18.71 30.34
CA VAL A 16 -1.44 -18.10 31.17
C VAL A 16 -2.50 -19.11 31.62
N PRO A 17 -3.13 -19.91 30.75
CA PRO A 17 -4.07 -20.96 31.20
C PRO A 17 -3.45 -22.00 32.11
N ILE A 18 -2.21 -22.43 31.82
CA ILE A 18 -1.50 -23.40 32.70
C ILE A 18 -1.25 -22.81 34.07
N GLY A 19 -0.83 -21.55 34.17
CA GLY A 19 -0.64 -20.85 35.44
C GLY A 19 -1.93 -20.71 36.24
N VAL A 20 -3.05 -20.40 35.58
CA VAL A 20 -4.38 -20.33 36.21
C VAL A 20 -4.81 -21.67 36.77
N LEU A 21 -4.61 -22.78 36.04
CA LEU A 21 -4.94 -24.11 36.52
C LEU A 21 -4.07 -24.51 37.71
N ALA A 22 -2.77 -24.26 37.67
CA ALA A 22 -1.86 -24.55 38.78
C ALA A 22 -2.21 -23.73 40.03
N PHE A 23 -2.52 -22.45 39.88
CA PHE A 23 -2.96 -21.58 40.97
C PHE A 23 -4.28 -22.05 41.58
N SER A 24 -5.24 -22.45 40.73
CA SER A 24 -6.50 -23.02 41.22
C SER A 24 -6.35 -24.31 41.98
N ALA A 25 -5.43 -25.18 41.58
CA ALA A 25 -5.13 -26.39 42.35
C ALA A 25 -4.57 -26.10 43.74
N LEU A 26 -3.74 -25.05 43.87
CA LEU A 26 -3.27 -24.55 45.17
C LEU A 26 -4.42 -23.99 46.02
N LEU A 27 -5.30 -23.18 45.43
CA LEU A 27 -6.45 -22.62 46.12
C LEU A 27 -7.45 -23.69 46.60
N TYR A 28 -7.59 -24.78 45.86
CA TYR A 28 -8.45 -25.91 46.22
C TYR A 28 -8.12 -26.49 47.58
N HIS A 29 -6.83 -26.53 47.90
CA HIS A 29 -6.38 -27.01 49.22
C HIS A 29 -6.89 -26.17 50.39
N TRP A 30 -7.11 -24.85 50.18
CA TRP A 30 -7.53 -23.90 51.22
C TRP A 30 -9.04 -23.65 51.24
N PHE A 31 -9.66 -23.60 50.09
CA PHE A 31 -11.05 -23.13 49.87
C PHE A 31 -11.99 -24.23 49.35
N GLY A 32 -11.49 -25.44 49.12
CA GLY A 32 -12.31 -26.57 48.67
C GLY A 32 -12.99 -26.29 47.34
N ASN A 33 -14.25 -26.71 47.19
CA ASN A 33 -14.99 -26.64 45.92
C ASN A 33 -15.19 -25.23 45.37
N VAL A 34 -15.11 -24.18 46.20
CA VAL A 34 -15.22 -22.78 45.73
C VAL A 34 -14.07 -22.41 44.81
N ALA A 35 -12.89 -23.00 45.00
CA ALA A 35 -11.74 -22.78 44.13
C ALA A 35 -11.96 -23.24 42.67
N LEU A 36 -12.91 -24.14 42.41
CA LEU A 36 -13.23 -24.64 41.06
C LEU A 36 -13.91 -23.60 40.18
N ILE A 37 -14.47 -22.53 40.76
CA ILE A 37 -15.10 -21.44 40.01
C ILE A 37 -14.04 -20.47 39.43
N VAL A 38 -12.87 -20.39 40.07
CA VAL A 38 -11.82 -19.43 39.71
C VAL A 38 -11.26 -19.65 38.27
N PRO A 39 -10.90 -20.88 37.85
CA PRO A 39 -10.36 -21.10 36.51
C PRO A 39 -11.29 -20.66 35.38
N PRO A 40 -12.58 -21.07 35.34
CA PRO A 40 -13.46 -20.69 34.24
C PRO A 40 -13.69 -19.17 34.17
N VAL A 41 -13.74 -18.49 35.30
CA VAL A 41 -13.88 -17.02 35.34
C VAL A 41 -12.63 -16.34 34.76
N LEU A 42 -11.44 -16.72 35.24
CA LEU A 42 -10.19 -16.14 34.75
C LEU A 42 -9.93 -16.47 33.27
N ILE A 43 -10.22 -17.68 32.85
CA ILE A 43 -10.13 -18.08 31.43
C ILE A 43 -11.15 -17.28 30.58
N GLY A 44 -12.37 -17.08 31.07
CA GLY A 44 -13.37 -16.27 30.40
C GLY A 44 -12.92 -14.82 30.20
N ILE A 45 -12.37 -14.20 31.25
CA ILE A 45 -11.80 -12.83 31.17
C ILE A 45 -10.63 -12.79 30.16
N PHE A 46 -9.75 -13.79 30.22
CA PHE A 46 -8.63 -13.86 29.29
C PHE A 46 -9.07 -14.03 27.82
N LEU A 47 -10.07 -14.88 27.56
CA LEU A 47 -10.65 -15.04 26.23
C LEU A 47 -11.34 -13.77 25.75
N ALA A 48 -12.07 -13.07 26.63
CA ALA A 48 -12.69 -11.78 26.29
C ALA A 48 -11.62 -10.75 25.91
N TYR A 49 -10.52 -10.68 26.67
CA TYR A 49 -9.38 -9.82 26.32
C TYR A 49 -8.81 -10.17 24.95
N LEU A 50 -8.56 -11.44 24.66
CA LEU A 50 -8.04 -11.87 23.35
C LEU A 50 -8.99 -11.54 22.21
N LEU A 51 -10.31 -11.65 22.42
CA LEU A 51 -11.32 -11.30 21.42
C LEU A 51 -11.32 -9.79 21.13
N VAL A 52 -11.23 -8.95 22.16
CA VAL A 52 -11.16 -7.50 22.00
C VAL A 52 -9.89 -7.11 21.25
N GLU A 53 -8.74 -7.65 21.66
CA GLU A 53 -7.45 -7.41 21.00
C GLU A 53 -7.47 -7.84 19.53
N SER A 54 -8.03 -9.04 19.25
CA SER A 54 -8.20 -9.53 17.87
C SER A 54 -9.09 -8.62 17.04
N ARG A 55 -10.19 -8.11 17.60
CA ARG A 55 -11.08 -7.16 16.90
C ARG A 55 -10.38 -5.84 16.57
N HIS A 56 -9.63 -5.27 17.51
CA HIS A 56 -8.86 -4.05 17.27
C HIS A 56 -7.87 -4.25 16.13
N TYR A 57 -7.18 -5.38 16.12
CA TYR A 57 -6.24 -5.71 15.04
C TYR A 57 -6.94 -5.85 13.67
N GLN A 58 -8.08 -6.56 13.63
CA GLN A 58 -8.86 -6.75 12.40
C GLN A 58 -9.40 -5.42 11.85
N LEU A 59 -9.91 -4.54 12.72
CA LEU A 59 -10.37 -3.21 12.34
C LEU A 59 -9.24 -2.37 11.73
N GLY A 60 -8.04 -2.41 12.33
CA GLY A 60 -6.87 -1.72 11.80
C GLY A 60 -6.46 -2.22 10.42
N LEU A 61 -6.51 -3.53 10.18
CA LEU A 61 -6.25 -4.12 8.85
C LEU A 61 -7.32 -3.71 7.84
N PHE A 62 -8.59 -3.72 8.23
CA PHE A 62 -9.71 -3.33 7.38
C PHE A 62 -9.60 -1.87 6.92
N VAL A 63 -9.32 -0.95 7.84
CA VAL A 63 -9.13 0.48 7.51
C VAL A 63 -7.99 0.64 6.49
N ARG A 64 -6.83 0.00 6.73
CA ARG A 64 -5.70 0.05 5.80
C ARG A 64 -6.06 -0.51 4.43
N SER A 65 -6.80 -1.62 4.37
CA SER A 65 -7.21 -2.21 3.09
C SER A 65 -8.16 -1.30 2.31
N LEU A 66 -9.00 -0.53 3.00
CA LEU A 66 -9.86 0.48 2.36
C LEU A 66 -9.05 1.65 1.81
N GLU A 67 -8.04 2.13 2.54
CA GLU A 67 -7.14 3.18 2.08
C GLU A 67 -6.34 2.73 0.85
N GLU A 68 -5.78 1.52 0.88
CA GLU A 68 -5.07 0.92 -0.26
C GLU A 68 -5.99 0.75 -1.47
N SER A 69 -7.23 0.30 -1.27
CA SER A 69 -8.21 0.16 -2.34
C SER A 69 -8.59 1.50 -2.96
N ARG A 70 -8.76 2.54 -2.16
CA ARG A 70 -9.00 3.91 -2.66
C ARG A 70 -7.81 4.44 -3.46
N ALA A 71 -6.59 4.25 -2.96
CA ALA A 71 -5.39 4.65 -3.68
C ALA A 71 -5.27 3.93 -5.03
N GLN A 72 -5.55 2.62 -5.07
CA GLN A 72 -5.55 1.84 -6.31
C GLN A 72 -6.63 2.33 -7.29
N TYR A 73 -7.83 2.66 -6.81
CA TYR A 73 -8.91 3.18 -7.63
C TYR A 73 -8.51 4.51 -8.29
N LEU A 74 -7.91 5.43 -7.55
CA LEU A 74 -7.40 6.70 -8.08
C LEU A 74 -6.32 6.49 -9.16
N GLN A 75 -5.45 5.48 -9.01
CA GLN A 75 -4.45 5.16 -10.02
C GLN A 75 -5.11 4.62 -11.30
N ILE A 76 -6.12 3.75 -11.18
CA ILE A 76 -6.87 3.21 -12.32
C ILE A 76 -7.61 4.34 -13.05
N GLU A 77 -8.32 5.19 -12.32
CA GLU A 77 -9.02 6.34 -12.89
C GLU A 77 -8.05 7.30 -13.60
N SER A 78 -6.89 7.54 -13.00
CA SER A 78 -5.87 8.42 -13.55
C SER A 78 -5.28 7.85 -14.85
N ILE A 79 -4.94 6.55 -14.89
CA ILE A 79 -4.39 5.95 -16.12
C ILE A 79 -5.43 5.88 -17.23
N LEU A 80 -6.68 5.56 -16.92
CA LEU A 80 -7.76 5.56 -17.90
C LEU A 80 -7.96 6.97 -18.49
N GLY A 81 -8.12 7.97 -17.62
CA GLY A 81 -8.29 9.35 -18.06
C GLY A 81 -7.11 9.88 -18.87
N LEU A 82 -5.88 9.54 -18.47
CA LEU A 82 -4.68 9.90 -19.20
C LEU A 82 -4.64 9.23 -20.58
N THR A 83 -4.88 7.91 -20.64
CA THR A 83 -4.85 7.15 -21.90
C THR A 83 -5.87 7.70 -22.90
N TRP A 84 -7.07 8.06 -22.45
CA TRP A 84 -8.08 8.69 -23.29
C TRP A 84 -7.67 10.09 -23.76
N ALA A 85 -6.98 10.85 -22.92
CA ALA A 85 -6.54 12.20 -23.26
C ALA A 85 -5.38 12.22 -24.24
N ILE A 86 -4.46 11.24 -24.16
CA ILE A 86 -3.27 11.16 -25.03
C ILE A 86 -3.58 10.45 -26.35
N ASP A 87 -4.50 9.48 -26.33
CA ASP A 87 -4.79 8.57 -27.45
C ASP A 87 -3.49 7.96 -28.04
N PRO A 88 -2.74 7.19 -27.25
CA PRO A 88 -1.41 6.75 -27.65
C PRO A 88 -1.49 5.67 -28.73
N LEU A 89 -0.60 5.74 -29.75
CA LEU A 89 -0.52 4.74 -30.83
C LEU A 89 -0.07 3.36 -30.34
N ILE A 90 0.71 3.33 -29.27
CA ILE A 90 1.18 2.11 -28.61
C ILE A 90 0.87 2.19 -27.10
N PRO A 91 0.70 1.06 -26.42
CA PRO A 91 0.47 1.07 -24.97
C PRO A 91 1.58 1.81 -24.22
N LEU A 92 1.20 2.62 -23.23
CA LEU A 92 2.17 3.27 -22.37
C LEU A 92 2.99 2.22 -21.62
N PRO A 93 4.29 2.48 -21.36
CA PRO A 93 5.11 1.61 -20.52
C PRO A 93 4.55 1.44 -19.12
N SER A 94 5.01 0.41 -18.42
CA SER A 94 4.59 0.13 -17.03
C SER A 94 4.81 1.34 -16.11
N THR A 95 3.80 1.66 -15.31
CA THR A 95 3.80 2.75 -14.32
C THR A 95 4.11 2.27 -12.90
N ARG A 96 4.70 1.07 -12.74
CA ARG A 96 5.07 0.50 -11.44
C ARG A 96 6.59 0.51 -11.25
N GLY A 97 7.01 0.46 -9.99
CA GLY A 97 8.42 0.45 -9.61
C GLY A 97 8.99 1.86 -9.60
N TRP A 98 10.01 2.10 -10.42
CA TRP A 98 10.69 3.39 -10.52
C TRP A 98 10.00 4.38 -11.49
N ALA A 99 9.01 3.93 -12.24
CA ALA A 99 8.27 4.79 -13.15
C ALA A 99 7.30 5.71 -12.39
N ALA A 100 7.01 6.86 -12.98
CA ALA A 100 6.03 7.80 -12.44
C ALA A 100 4.65 7.14 -12.29
N SER A 101 3.95 7.46 -11.21
CA SER A 101 2.61 6.95 -10.95
C SER A 101 1.56 7.56 -11.90
N PRO A 102 0.46 6.85 -12.20
CA PRO A 102 -0.58 7.36 -13.10
C PRO A 102 -1.15 8.72 -12.74
N ASP A 103 -1.35 9.00 -11.46
CA ASP A 103 -1.85 10.30 -10.98
C ASP A 103 -0.84 11.42 -11.23
N LEU A 104 0.47 11.17 -10.99
CA LEU A 104 1.53 12.11 -11.33
C LEU A 104 1.59 12.35 -12.84
N LEU A 105 1.55 11.29 -13.66
CA LEU A 105 1.56 11.42 -15.12
C LEU A 105 0.38 12.25 -15.63
N ARG A 106 -0.81 12.05 -15.08
CA ARG A 106 -2.00 12.85 -15.40
C ARG A 106 -1.82 14.31 -15.01
N ALA A 107 -1.27 14.56 -13.81
CA ALA A 107 -1.00 15.93 -13.34
C ALA A 107 0.03 16.62 -14.24
N VAL A 108 1.13 15.95 -14.59
CA VAL A 108 2.15 16.48 -15.51
C VAL A 108 1.55 16.80 -16.87
N TYR A 109 0.76 15.89 -17.44
CA TYR A 109 0.08 16.11 -18.71
C TYR A 109 -0.80 17.36 -18.67
N GLY A 110 -1.66 17.48 -17.64
CA GLY A 110 -2.52 18.65 -17.46
C GLY A 110 -1.73 19.95 -17.32
N HIS A 111 -0.69 19.93 -16.48
CA HIS A 111 0.17 21.09 -16.26
C HIS A 111 0.89 21.57 -17.54
N VAL A 112 1.41 20.68 -18.34
CA VAL A 112 2.03 21.03 -19.64
C VAL A 112 1.00 21.65 -20.59
N LEU A 113 -0.24 21.17 -20.61
CA LEU A 113 -1.30 21.76 -21.44
C LEU A 113 -1.74 23.14 -20.96
N GLU A 114 -1.74 23.37 -19.64
CA GLU A 114 -2.11 24.67 -19.03
C GLU A 114 -1.03 25.72 -19.26
N GLU A 115 0.24 25.38 -18.95
CA GLU A 115 1.35 26.32 -19.00
C GLU A 115 1.90 26.56 -20.41
N GLN A 116 1.67 25.62 -21.34
CA GLN A 116 2.12 25.69 -22.75
C GLN A 116 3.61 26.04 -22.89
N PRO A 117 4.51 25.33 -22.20
CA PRO A 117 5.92 25.67 -22.16
C PRO A 117 6.60 25.48 -23.51
N GLN A 118 7.55 26.33 -23.85
CA GLN A 118 8.39 26.17 -25.05
C GLN A 118 9.49 25.11 -24.83
N LEU A 119 9.88 24.88 -23.58
CA LEU A 119 10.88 23.88 -23.21
C LEU A 119 10.53 23.28 -21.87
N VAL A 120 10.51 21.93 -21.83
CA VAL A 120 10.45 21.16 -20.58
C VAL A 120 11.78 20.44 -20.41
N VAL A 121 12.39 20.57 -19.23
CA VAL A 121 13.60 19.85 -18.87
C VAL A 121 13.28 18.88 -17.74
N GLU A 122 13.61 17.62 -17.94
CA GLU A 122 13.36 16.53 -17.01
C GLU A 122 14.68 15.88 -16.56
N ALA A 123 14.80 15.55 -15.29
CA ALA A 123 15.88 14.74 -14.76
C ALA A 123 15.49 13.27 -14.83
N SER A 124 16.30 12.45 -15.55
CA SER A 124 15.98 11.08 -15.96
C SER A 124 15.06 11.02 -17.19
N SER A 125 14.85 9.81 -17.73
CA SER A 125 13.95 9.59 -18.87
C SER A 125 13.04 8.39 -18.61
N GLY A 126 11.84 8.40 -19.19
CA GLY A 126 10.90 7.29 -19.03
C GLY A 126 9.47 7.63 -19.44
N THR A 127 8.50 7.04 -18.72
CA THR A 127 7.07 7.21 -19.03
C THR A 127 6.62 8.66 -18.92
N SER A 128 7.18 9.45 -17.99
CA SER A 128 6.91 10.89 -17.88
C SER A 128 7.35 11.66 -19.11
N THR A 129 8.54 11.37 -19.63
CA THR A 129 9.05 11.98 -20.87
C THR A 129 8.10 11.73 -22.05
N ILE A 130 7.60 10.49 -22.18
CA ILE A 130 6.64 10.12 -23.22
C ILE A 130 5.34 10.92 -23.06
N VAL A 131 4.80 11.02 -21.85
CA VAL A 131 3.58 11.77 -21.57
C VAL A 131 3.75 13.28 -21.87
N ILE A 132 4.89 13.86 -21.48
CA ILE A 132 5.24 15.25 -21.82
C ILE A 132 5.32 15.44 -23.32
N ALA A 133 5.96 14.51 -24.06
CA ALA A 133 6.07 14.58 -25.51
C ALA A 133 4.69 14.55 -26.18
N TYR A 134 3.75 13.72 -25.68
CA TYR A 134 2.37 13.71 -26.17
C TYR A 134 1.63 15.04 -25.87
N ALA A 135 1.83 15.62 -24.69
CA ALA A 135 1.24 16.93 -24.34
C ALA A 135 1.74 18.03 -25.28
N LEU A 136 3.06 18.11 -25.50
CA LEU A 136 3.67 19.10 -26.40
C LEU A 136 3.25 18.87 -27.86
N LYS A 137 3.16 17.61 -28.30
CA LYS A 137 2.62 17.26 -29.62
C LYS A 137 1.18 17.75 -29.81
N ARG A 138 0.35 17.62 -28.78
CA ARG A 138 -1.03 18.11 -28.80
C ARG A 138 -1.11 19.64 -28.86
N LEU A 139 -0.18 20.35 -28.21
CA LEU A 139 -0.06 21.81 -28.30
C LEU A 139 0.46 22.27 -29.67
N GLY A 140 1.14 21.39 -30.42
CA GLY A 140 1.77 21.74 -31.69
C GLY A 140 3.06 22.55 -31.57
N ASN A 141 3.57 22.77 -30.37
CA ASN A 141 4.79 23.53 -30.09
C ASN A 141 5.50 22.99 -28.82
N GLY A 142 6.74 23.45 -28.61
CA GLY A 142 7.55 23.10 -27.46
C GLY A 142 8.41 21.86 -27.65
N ASN A 143 9.41 21.71 -26.77
CA ASN A 143 10.36 20.60 -26.77
C ASN A 143 10.53 20.03 -25.38
N VAL A 144 10.85 18.73 -25.26
CA VAL A 144 11.26 18.09 -24.01
C VAL A 144 12.72 17.64 -24.11
N ILE A 145 13.51 17.92 -23.09
CA ILE A 145 14.89 17.47 -22.93
C ILE A 145 14.97 16.67 -21.65
N ALA A 146 15.20 15.36 -21.76
CA ALA A 146 15.43 14.48 -20.64
C ALA A 146 16.94 14.26 -20.42
N LEU A 147 17.41 14.56 -19.22
CA LEU A 147 18.81 14.38 -18.82
C LEU A 147 18.97 12.96 -18.24
N GLU A 148 19.37 12.01 -19.08
CA GLU A 148 19.52 10.60 -18.72
C GLU A 148 20.98 10.20 -18.73
N HIS A 149 21.45 9.56 -17.66
CA HIS A 149 22.84 9.11 -17.54
C HIS A 149 23.04 7.66 -18.04
N GLU A 150 21.98 6.87 -18.12
CA GLU A 150 22.02 5.49 -18.62
C GLU A 150 21.51 5.42 -20.06
N ALA A 151 22.42 5.10 -21.00
CA ALA A 151 22.11 5.04 -22.41
C ALA A 151 20.97 4.06 -22.75
N GLU A 152 20.85 2.95 -22.01
CA GLU A 152 19.79 1.95 -22.20
C GLU A 152 18.40 2.54 -21.93
N TYR A 153 18.23 3.29 -20.85
CA TYR A 153 16.93 3.93 -20.54
C TYR A 153 16.61 5.04 -21.54
N ALA A 154 17.60 5.83 -21.94
CA ALA A 154 17.42 6.83 -22.98
C ALA A 154 16.92 6.22 -24.29
N GLU A 155 17.51 5.11 -24.71
CA GLU A 155 17.11 4.43 -25.94
C GLU A 155 15.73 3.81 -25.84
N ARG A 156 15.39 3.15 -24.74
CA ARG A 156 14.04 2.63 -24.48
C ARG A 156 12.99 3.73 -24.54
N THR A 157 13.29 4.90 -24.01
CA THR A 157 12.36 6.04 -24.04
C THR A 157 12.16 6.54 -25.46
N ARG A 158 13.24 6.67 -26.28
CA ARG A 158 13.15 7.08 -27.70
C ARG A 158 12.31 6.13 -28.55
N GLN A 159 12.37 4.83 -28.28
CA GLN A 159 11.59 3.82 -29.00
C GLN A 159 10.08 3.90 -28.72
N ASN A 160 9.66 4.62 -27.68
CA ASN A 160 8.27 4.78 -27.25
C ASN A 160 7.69 6.19 -27.53
N ILE A 161 8.44 7.09 -28.14
CA ILE A 161 8.01 8.42 -28.59
C ILE A 161 7.71 8.38 -30.10
#